data_0ffcfa3852d3812012cd650d89a80648
#
_entry.id   0ffcfa3852d3812012cd650d89a80648
#
_cell.length_a   1.000
_cell.length_b   1.000
_cell.length_c   1.000
_cell.angle_alpha   90.00
_cell.angle_beta   90.00
_cell.angle_gamma   90.00
#
_symmetry.space_group_name_H-M   'P 1'
#
loop_
_entity.id
_entity.type
_entity.pdbx_description
1 polymer ?
#
loop_
_entity_poly.entity_id
_entity_poly.type
_entity_poly.pdbx_seq_one_letter_code
_entity_poly.pdbx_strand_id
1 'polypeptide(L)'
;MLFRSPKSRELLDSIHAGTQEEIRLRARMMASVDEGVGMILDVLEKKGELDNTCIIFLGDNGYFFGEHGLGPERRFAYEEGIRSPFLVRYPKLIKAGTRKKDLLICQDIAPTLIQLAGGKPGPQIQGRSILPLLSKKPVKWRKAVLAEYWAEQAYPWLIGMTYKAIRTDRYKLIHWVNRGRDGELDELYDLEKDPFELKNLIRSKPHAPIREKLHRDLKLLVAEAVGL
;
A
#
# COMPACT_ATOMS: atom_id res chain seq x y z
N MET A 1 -9.81 23.12 17.79
CA MET A 1 -10.60 24.35 17.59
C MET A 1 -10.01 25.29 16.51
N LEU A 2 -9.15 24.81 15.63
CA LEU A 2 -8.42 25.59 14.61
C LEU A 2 -9.19 25.79 13.27
N PHE A 3 -10.32 25.16 13.05
CA PHE A 3 -11.01 25.14 11.76
C PHE A 3 -12.31 25.97 11.69
N ARG A 4 -12.51 26.95 12.58
CA ARG A 4 -13.72 27.78 12.57
C ARG A 4 -13.56 29.21 12.07
N SER A 5 -12.36 29.62 11.65
CA SER A 5 -12.18 30.97 11.09
C SER A 5 -12.55 31.02 9.60
N PRO A 6 -13.03 32.18 9.09
CA PRO A 6 -13.27 32.36 7.65
C PRO A 6 -12.03 32.02 6.79
N LYS A 7 -10.84 32.44 7.24
CA LYS A 7 -9.58 32.14 6.55
C LYS A 7 -9.27 30.63 6.48
N SER A 8 -9.64 29.87 7.51
CA SER A 8 -9.47 28.42 7.50
C SER A 8 -10.42 27.75 6.51
N ARG A 9 -11.63 28.30 6.32
CA ARG A 9 -12.58 27.82 5.31
C ARG A 9 -12.09 28.09 3.89
N GLU A 10 -11.66 29.34 3.61
CA GLU A 10 -11.08 29.69 2.31
C GLU A 10 -9.88 28.80 1.95
N LEU A 11 -9.00 28.51 2.94
CA LEU A 11 -7.87 27.60 2.73
C LEU A 11 -8.35 26.17 2.43
N LEU A 12 -9.33 25.66 3.18
CA LEU A 12 -9.91 24.32 2.92
C LEU A 12 -10.58 24.26 1.55
N ASP A 13 -11.33 25.29 1.18
CA ASP A 13 -11.99 25.38 -0.12
C ASP A 13 -10.97 25.46 -1.26
N SER A 14 -9.86 26.17 -1.07
CA SER A 14 -8.78 26.25 -2.07
C SER A 14 -8.04 24.92 -2.22
N ILE A 15 -7.75 24.23 -1.11
CA ILE A 15 -7.18 22.89 -1.11
C ILE A 15 -8.11 21.91 -1.82
N HIS A 16 -9.41 21.96 -1.51
CA HIS A 16 -10.42 21.10 -2.14
C HIS A 16 -10.56 21.36 -3.62
N ALA A 17 -10.59 22.61 -4.05
CA ALA A 17 -10.63 22.99 -5.47
C ALA A 17 -9.37 22.53 -6.21
N GLY A 18 -8.19 22.71 -5.61
CA GLY A 18 -6.93 22.19 -6.15
C GLY A 18 -6.91 20.68 -6.26
N THR A 19 -7.49 19.99 -5.30
CA THR A 19 -7.63 18.52 -5.31
C THR A 19 -8.52 18.03 -6.45
N GLN A 20 -9.63 18.69 -6.73
CA GLN A 20 -10.52 18.33 -7.85
C GLN A 20 -9.82 18.49 -9.21
N GLU A 21 -9.08 19.56 -9.40
CA GLU A 21 -8.30 19.77 -10.64
C GLU A 21 -7.18 18.75 -10.76
N GLU A 22 -6.47 18.44 -9.69
CA GLU A 22 -5.46 17.39 -9.64
C GLU A 22 -6.03 16.02 -10.06
N ILE A 23 -7.21 15.66 -9.55
CA ILE A 23 -7.91 14.42 -9.92
C ILE A 23 -8.21 14.40 -11.42
N ARG A 24 -8.71 15.52 -11.97
CA ARG A 24 -9.03 15.63 -13.41
C ARG A 24 -7.77 15.49 -14.27
N LEU A 25 -6.69 16.15 -13.89
CA LEU A 25 -5.43 16.09 -14.61
C LEU A 25 -4.86 14.67 -14.61
N ARG A 26 -4.88 13.99 -13.46
CA ARG A 26 -4.44 12.59 -13.34
C ARG A 26 -5.31 11.65 -14.16
N ALA A 27 -6.64 11.83 -14.14
CA ALA A 27 -7.54 11.04 -14.97
C ALA A 27 -7.25 11.21 -16.48
N ARG A 28 -6.93 12.44 -16.93
CA ARG A 28 -6.49 12.68 -18.32
C ARG A 28 -5.17 12.00 -18.65
N MET A 29 -4.20 12.05 -17.74
CA MET A 29 -2.93 11.34 -17.91
C MET A 29 -3.12 9.82 -17.99
N MET A 30 -4.06 9.27 -17.20
CA MET A 30 -4.37 7.84 -17.22
C MET A 30 -4.95 7.38 -18.57
N ALA A 31 -5.62 8.23 -19.32
CA ALA A 31 -6.10 7.91 -20.67
C ALA A 31 -4.92 7.53 -21.60
N SER A 32 -3.82 8.28 -21.56
CA SER A 32 -2.62 7.94 -22.34
C SER A 32 -1.94 6.63 -21.88
N VAL A 33 -2.00 6.33 -20.59
CA VAL A 33 -1.51 5.04 -20.06
C VAL A 33 -2.39 3.90 -20.58
N ASP A 34 -3.71 4.06 -20.58
CA ASP A 34 -4.66 3.07 -21.09
C ASP A 34 -4.44 2.80 -22.58
N GLU A 35 -4.29 3.85 -23.40
CA GLU A 35 -3.93 3.74 -24.81
C GLU A 35 -2.61 2.98 -25.00
N GLY A 36 -1.58 3.30 -24.22
CA GLY A 36 -0.29 2.63 -24.27
C GLY A 36 -0.39 1.14 -23.93
N VAL A 37 -1.18 0.79 -22.92
CA VAL A 37 -1.46 -0.62 -22.59
C VAL A 37 -2.20 -1.30 -23.77
N GLY A 38 -3.20 -0.66 -24.35
CA GLY A 38 -3.91 -1.17 -25.52
C GLY A 38 -2.96 -1.48 -26.66
N MET A 39 -2.06 -0.56 -27.02
CA MET A 39 -1.07 -0.76 -28.06
C MET A 39 -0.14 -1.97 -27.81
N ILE A 40 0.27 -2.18 -26.56
CA ILE A 40 1.08 -3.35 -26.18
C ILE A 40 0.29 -4.65 -26.38
N LEU A 41 -0.97 -4.68 -25.91
CA LEU A 41 -1.85 -5.84 -26.07
C LEU A 41 -2.08 -6.18 -27.53
N ASP A 42 -2.35 -5.19 -28.39
CA ASP A 42 -2.54 -5.36 -29.84
C ASP A 42 -1.31 -5.97 -30.52
N VAL A 43 -0.11 -5.54 -30.14
CA VAL A 43 1.15 -6.10 -30.69
C VAL A 43 1.32 -7.55 -30.26
N LEU A 44 1.06 -7.88 -29.00
CA LEU A 44 1.15 -9.24 -28.49
C LEU A 44 0.12 -10.17 -29.16
N GLU A 45 -1.09 -9.68 -29.37
CA GLU A 45 -2.16 -10.43 -30.06
C GLU A 45 -1.79 -10.71 -31.50
N LYS A 46 -1.35 -9.69 -32.29
CA LYS A 46 -0.89 -9.83 -33.67
C LYS A 46 0.27 -10.82 -33.84
N LYS A 47 1.08 -10.95 -32.77
CA LYS A 47 2.19 -11.93 -32.74
C LYS A 47 1.77 -13.31 -32.24
N GLY A 48 0.55 -13.51 -31.79
CA GLY A 48 0.10 -14.75 -31.18
C GLY A 48 0.69 -15.02 -29.79
N GLU A 49 1.28 -14.01 -29.14
CA GLU A 49 1.99 -14.15 -27.86
C GLU A 49 1.19 -13.63 -26.66
N LEU A 50 0.00 -13.08 -26.88
CA LEU A 50 -0.80 -12.47 -25.80
C LEU A 50 -1.10 -13.43 -24.65
N ASP A 51 -1.43 -14.69 -24.94
CA ASP A 51 -1.74 -15.71 -23.93
C ASP A 51 -0.49 -16.38 -23.36
N ASN A 52 0.66 -16.17 -24.00
CA ASN A 52 1.97 -16.62 -23.52
C ASN A 52 2.72 -15.57 -22.70
N THR A 53 2.18 -14.37 -22.60
CA THR A 53 2.79 -13.25 -21.88
C THR A 53 2.11 -13.02 -20.52
N CYS A 54 2.88 -12.97 -19.44
CA CYS A 54 2.42 -12.51 -18.14
C CYS A 54 2.42 -10.99 -18.11
N ILE A 55 1.24 -10.39 -18.00
CA ILE A 55 1.06 -8.94 -17.97
C ILE A 55 0.70 -8.55 -16.54
N ILE A 56 1.46 -7.62 -15.96
CA ILE A 56 1.23 -7.08 -14.63
C ILE A 56 1.06 -5.58 -14.75
N PHE A 57 -0.09 -5.07 -14.26
CA PHE A 57 -0.34 -3.65 -14.06
C PHE A 57 -0.36 -3.36 -12.57
N LEU A 58 0.47 -2.44 -12.13
CA LEU A 58 0.54 -2.05 -10.72
C LEU A 58 0.90 -0.56 -10.57
N GLY A 59 0.53 0.02 -9.42
CA GLY A 59 1.11 1.27 -8.94
C GLY A 59 2.26 0.98 -7.98
N ASP A 60 3.20 1.91 -7.86
CA ASP A 60 4.30 1.85 -6.87
C ASP A 60 3.78 2.06 -5.45
N ASN A 61 2.83 2.98 -5.28
CA ASN A 61 2.14 3.32 -4.03
C ASN A 61 0.74 3.86 -4.33
N GLY A 62 0.02 4.23 -3.29
CA GLY A 62 -1.24 4.94 -3.38
C GLY A 62 -1.05 6.46 -3.40
N TYR A 63 -2.13 7.22 -3.24
CA TYR A 63 -2.11 8.68 -3.29
C TYR A 63 -3.29 9.28 -2.55
N PHE A 64 -3.07 10.41 -1.87
CA PHE A 64 -4.10 11.18 -1.17
C PHE A 64 -4.65 12.30 -2.07
N PHE A 65 -5.95 12.48 -2.03
CA PHE A 65 -6.67 13.55 -2.72
C PHE A 65 -7.47 14.42 -1.75
N GLY A 66 -6.98 14.59 -0.53
CA GLY A 66 -7.63 15.38 0.52
C GLY A 66 -8.06 14.54 1.73
N GLU A 67 -7.95 13.21 1.66
CA GLU A 67 -8.23 12.32 2.78
C GLU A 67 -7.32 12.68 3.96
N HIS A 68 -7.81 12.51 5.18
CA HIS A 68 -7.14 12.88 6.44
C HIS A 68 -6.73 14.36 6.52
N GLY A 69 -7.31 15.25 5.68
CA GLY A 69 -6.91 16.66 5.58
C GLY A 69 -5.52 16.83 4.94
N LEU A 70 -5.00 15.79 4.29
CA LEU A 70 -3.75 15.84 3.53
C LEU A 70 -4.02 16.34 2.12
N GLY A 71 -3.18 17.26 1.62
CA GLY A 71 -3.16 17.62 0.21
C GLY A 71 -2.61 16.48 -0.64
N PRO A 72 -2.26 16.75 -1.92
CA PRO A 72 -1.61 15.78 -2.79
C PRO A 72 -0.34 15.21 -2.16
N GLU A 73 -0.43 13.99 -1.63
CA GLU A 73 0.61 13.34 -0.81
C GLU A 73 0.57 11.80 -1.00
N ARG A 74 1.61 11.09 -0.61
CA ARG A 74 1.72 9.63 -0.73
C ARG A 74 2.55 8.94 0.35
N ARG A 75 3.10 9.70 1.31
CA ARG A 75 4.12 9.22 2.25
C ARG A 75 3.58 8.72 3.59
N PHE A 76 2.29 8.88 3.84
CA PHE A 76 1.67 8.42 5.08
C PHE A 76 1.24 6.96 4.99
N ALA A 77 1.18 6.29 6.15
CA ALA A 77 0.86 4.87 6.27
C ALA A 77 -0.64 4.54 6.17
N TYR A 78 -1.50 5.50 5.87
CA TYR A 78 -2.93 5.24 5.67
C TYR A 78 -3.17 4.43 4.40
N GLU A 79 -4.33 3.76 4.31
CA GLU A 79 -4.65 2.88 3.17
C GLU A 79 -4.52 3.59 1.83
N GLU A 80 -4.87 4.87 1.75
CA GLU A 80 -4.73 5.69 0.53
C GLU A 80 -3.29 5.82 0.06
N GLY A 81 -2.32 5.84 0.98
CA GLY A 81 -0.89 5.95 0.66
C GLY A 81 -0.21 4.62 0.36
N ILE A 82 -0.58 3.55 1.10
CA ILE A 82 0.15 2.26 1.01
C ILE A 82 -0.50 1.22 0.11
N ARG A 83 -1.75 1.44 -0.34
CA ARG A 83 -2.41 0.54 -1.28
C ARG A 83 -2.27 1.06 -2.70
N SER A 84 -1.93 0.15 -3.60
CA SER A 84 -1.87 0.41 -5.02
C SER A 84 -2.67 -0.62 -5.82
N PRO A 85 -3.13 -0.30 -7.03
CA PRO A 85 -3.76 -1.29 -7.90
C PRO A 85 -2.74 -2.39 -8.24
N PHE A 86 -3.21 -3.63 -8.27
CA PHE A 86 -2.44 -4.79 -8.71
C PHE A 86 -3.33 -5.71 -9.53
N LEU A 87 -3.08 -5.75 -10.84
CA LEU A 87 -3.80 -6.57 -11.80
C LEU A 87 -2.82 -7.48 -12.52
N VAL A 88 -3.19 -8.75 -12.68
CA VAL A 88 -2.35 -9.72 -13.40
C VAL A 88 -3.18 -10.46 -14.43
N ARG A 89 -2.69 -10.50 -15.67
CA ARG A 89 -3.21 -11.35 -16.73
C ARG A 89 -2.17 -12.39 -17.11
N TYR A 90 -2.48 -13.65 -16.92
CA TYR A 90 -1.73 -14.80 -17.43
C TYR A 90 -2.66 -16.02 -17.53
N PRO A 91 -3.38 -16.19 -18.65
CA PRO A 91 -4.45 -17.20 -18.79
C PRO A 91 -4.01 -18.63 -18.52
N LYS A 92 -2.74 -18.95 -18.75
CA LYS A 92 -2.16 -20.28 -18.46
C LYS A 92 -2.28 -20.68 -16.98
N LEU A 93 -2.31 -19.71 -16.07
CA LEU A 93 -2.34 -19.94 -14.61
C LEU A 93 -3.51 -19.25 -13.91
N ILE A 94 -4.05 -18.18 -14.47
CA ILE A 94 -5.02 -17.31 -13.78
C ILE A 94 -6.31 -17.27 -14.60
N LYS A 95 -7.38 -17.79 -14.01
CA LYS A 95 -8.73 -17.67 -14.60
C LYS A 95 -9.18 -16.23 -14.56
N ALA A 96 -9.75 -15.73 -15.66
CA ALA A 96 -10.34 -14.39 -15.73
C ALA A 96 -11.36 -14.16 -14.60
N GLY A 97 -11.40 -12.95 -14.07
CA GLY A 97 -12.28 -12.55 -12.97
C GLY A 97 -11.87 -13.09 -11.58
N THR A 98 -10.73 -13.78 -11.45
CA THR A 98 -10.20 -14.20 -10.15
C THR A 98 -9.88 -12.99 -9.28
N ARG A 99 -10.34 -13.01 -8.02
CA ARG A 99 -10.01 -12.01 -7.00
C ARG A 99 -9.38 -12.69 -5.79
N LYS A 100 -8.29 -12.15 -5.28
CA LYS A 100 -7.58 -12.61 -4.09
C LYS A 100 -7.55 -11.48 -3.06
N LYS A 101 -7.65 -11.84 -1.78
CA LYS A 101 -7.60 -10.90 -0.64
C LYS A 101 -6.29 -11.03 0.15
N ASP A 102 -5.41 -11.91 -0.29
CA ASP A 102 -4.13 -12.15 0.37
C ASP A 102 -3.27 -10.89 0.36
N LEU A 103 -2.56 -10.64 1.45
CA LEU A 103 -1.65 -9.49 1.57
C LEU A 103 -0.44 -9.69 0.67
N LEU A 104 -0.32 -8.83 -0.33
CA LEU A 104 0.81 -8.78 -1.26
C LEU A 104 1.64 -7.52 -1.01
N ILE A 105 2.92 -7.56 -1.34
CA ILE A 105 3.84 -6.43 -1.31
C ILE A 105 4.62 -6.38 -2.62
N CYS A 106 5.17 -5.23 -2.99
CA CYS A 106 5.90 -5.06 -4.26
C CYS A 106 7.09 -6.02 -4.39
N GLN A 107 7.73 -6.37 -3.26
CA GLN A 107 8.83 -7.34 -3.23
C GLN A 107 8.43 -8.75 -3.71
N ASP A 108 7.13 -9.08 -3.75
CA ASP A 108 6.64 -10.39 -4.20
C ASP A 108 6.72 -10.56 -5.72
N ILE A 109 6.88 -9.47 -6.46
CA ILE A 109 6.88 -9.48 -7.93
C ILE A 109 8.14 -10.17 -8.45
N ALA A 110 9.31 -9.77 -7.98
CA ALA A 110 10.58 -10.32 -8.47
C ALA A 110 10.67 -11.85 -8.30
N PRO A 111 10.43 -12.45 -7.11
CA PRO A 111 10.46 -13.90 -6.98
C PRO A 111 9.36 -14.61 -7.79
N THR A 112 8.23 -13.96 -8.03
CA THR A 112 7.18 -14.49 -8.90
C THR A 112 7.64 -14.60 -10.34
N LEU A 113 8.24 -13.53 -10.88
CA LEU A 113 8.76 -13.52 -12.27
C LEU A 113 9.91 -14.50 -12.46
N ILE A 114 10.82 -14.58 -11.48
CA ILE A 114 11.92 -15.57 -11.53
C ILE A 114 11.36 -17.00 -11.61
N GLN A 115 10.37 -17.33 -10.80
CA GLN A 115 9.76 -18.67 -10.82
C GLN A 115 8.95 -18.92 -12.11
N LEU A 116 8.26 -17.91 -12.64
CA LEU A 116 7.56 -18.01 -13.93
C LEU A 116 8.53 -18.31 -15.07
N ALA A 117 9.74 -17.76 -15.01
CA ALA A 117 10.81 -18.03 -15.95
C ALA A 117 11.54 -19.36 -15.70
N GLY A 118 11.10 -20.20 -14.75
CA GLY A 118 11.72 -21.47 -14.41
C GLY A 118 12.95 -21.37 -13.49
N GLY A 119 13.27 -20.17 -13.00
CA GLY A 119 14.39 -19.92 -12.08
C GLY A 119 14.02 -20.16 -10.60
N LYS A 120 15.04 -20.04 -9.74
CA LYS A 120 14.89 -20.07 -8.28
C LYS A 120 15.30 -18.72 -7.69
N PRO A 121 14.45 -18.06 -6.88
CA PRO A 121 14.83 -16.84 -6.18
C PRO A 121 16.04 -17.08 -5.28
N GLY A 122 17.00 -16.16 -5.30
CA GLY A 122 18.18 -16.21 -4.42
C GLY A 122 17.80 -15.88 -2.96
N PRO A 123 18.69 -16.21 -2.01
CA PRO A 123 18.41 -16.05 -0.57
C PRO A 123 18.26 -14.58 -0.14
N GLN A 124 18.78 -13.64 -0.91
CA GLN A 124 18.66 -12.20 -0.63
C GLN A 124 17.28 -11.62 -0.98
N ILE A 125 16.40 -12.38 -1.65
CA ILE A 125 15.07 -11.92 -2.04
C ILE A 125 14.10 -12.14 -0.86
N GLN A 126 13.65 -11.06 -0.25
CA GLN A 126 12.75 -11.08 0.91
C GLN A 126 11.28 -11.30 0.54
N GLY A 127 10.90 -11.01 -0.71
CA GLY A 127 9.54 -11.25 -1.21
C GLY A 127 9.21 -12.74 -1.33
N ARG A 128 7.93 -13.04 -1.49
CA ARG A 128 7.41 -14.42 -1.66
C ARG A 128 6.69 -14.52 -3.00
N SER A 129 7.03 -15.50 -3.80
CA SER A 129 6.29 -15.73 -5.05
C SER A 129 4.80 -15.95 -4.79
N ILE A 130 3.96 -15.28 -5.57
CA ILE A 130 2.49 -15.41 -5.48
C ILE A 130 1.96 -16.64 -6.19
N LEU A 131 2.78 -17.37 -6.96
CA LEU A 131 2.33 -18.55 -7.71
C LEU A 131 1.60 -19.60 -6.85
N PRO A 132 2.04 -19.90 -5.61
CA PRO A 132 1.30 -20.81 -4.75
C PRO A 132 -0.15 -20.37 -4.46
N LEU A 133 -0.41 -19.05 -4.37
CA LEU A 133 -1.76 -18.51 -4.15
C LEU A 133 -2.70 -18.75 -5.33
N LEU A 134 -2.16 -18.99 -6.52
CA LEU A 134 -2.94 -19.28 -7.73
C LEU A 134 -3.36 -20.74 -7.80
N SER A 135 -2.79 -21.61 -6.95
CA SER A 135 -3.17 -23.01 -6.85
C SER A 135 -4.50 -23.18 -6.12
N LYS A 136 -5.16 -24.33 -6.32
CA LYS A 136 -6.37 -24.72 -5.57
C LYS A 136 -6.05 -25.25 -4.16
N LYS A 137 -4.77 -25.47 -3.84
CA LYS A 137 -4.34 -26.00 -2.54
C LYS A 137 -4.27 -24.89 -1.49
N PRO A 138 -4.63 -25.14 -0.24
CA PRO A 138 -4.39 -24.20 0.85
C PRO A 138 -2.91 -23.86 0.97
N VAL A 139 -2.60 -22.57 1.09
CA VAL A 139 -1.24 -22.06 1.22
C VAL A 139 -1.11 -21.28 2.51
N LYS A 140 -0.07 -21.57 3.30
CA LYS A 140 0.29 -20.73 4.45
C LYS A 140 0.88 -19.43 3.92
N TRP A 141 0.12 -18.36 3.99
CA TRP A 141 0.52 -17.02 3.56
C TRP A 141 0.74 -16.09 4.74
N ARG A 142 1.40 -14.94 4.49
CA ARG A 142 1.61 -13.92 5.53
C ARG A 142 0.28 -13.38 6.05
N LYS A 143 0.26 -13.04 7.35
CA LYS A 143 -0.90 -12.44 8.03
C LYS A 143 -0.69 -10.97 8.33
N ALA A 144 0.49 -10.45 8.05
CA ALA A 144 0.86 -9.06 8.23
C ALA A 144 1.91 -8.64 7.21
N VAL A 145 1.97 -7.35 6.95
CA VAL A 145 2.99 -6.69 6.15
C VAL A 145 3.57 -5.51 6.92
N LEU A 146 4.84 -5.22 6.67
CA LEU A 146 5.55 -4.05 7.17
C LEU A 146 5.49 -2.95 6.12
N ALA A 147 5.16 -1.72 6.53
CA ALA A 147 5.36 -0.51 5.76
C ALA A 147 6.26 0.43 6.57
N GLU A 148 7.26 1.00 5.93
CA GLU A 148 8.21 1.92 6.57
C GLU A 148 8.38 3.16 5.71
N TYR A 149 8.56 4.28 6.38
CA TYR A 149 8.98 5.53 5.76
C TYR A 149 10.08 6.17 6.59
N TRP A 150 11.15 6.57 5.94
CA TRP A 150 12.27 7.28 6.53
C TRP A 150 12.21 8.74 6.12
N ALA A 151 12.19 9.64 7.10
CA ALA A 151 12.00 11.07 6.88
C ALA A 151 12.96 11.63 5.83
N GLU A 152 12.39 12.33 4.86
CA GLU A 152 13.15 13.12 3.89
C GLU A 152 13.41 14.52 4.46
N GLN A 153 14.58 15.07 4.17
CA GLN A 153 14.92 16.44 4.58
C GLN A 153 14.52 17.48 3.52
N ALA A 154 14.08 17.02 2.35
CA ALA A 154 13.77 17.89 1.23
C ALA A 154 12.60 18.86 1.48
N TYR A 155 11.68 18.49 2.37
CA TYR A 155 10.49 19.29 2.67
C TYR A 155 10.33 19.48 4.18
N PRO A 156 10.12 20.73 4.66
CA PRO A 156 10.03 21.01 6.10
C PRO A 156 8.98 20.20 6.85
N TRP A 157 7.83 19.88 6.21
CA TRP A 157 6.77 19.10 6.82
C TRP A 157 7.05 17.60 6.92
N LEU A 158 8.10 17.11 6.25
CA LEU A 158 8.53 15.71 6.31
C LEU A 158 9.63 15.48 7.35
N ILE A 159 10.23 16.55 7.88
CA ILE A 159 11.29 16.44 8.87
C ILE A 159 10.76 15.69 10.11
N GLY A 160 11.45 14.63 10.49
CA GLY A 160 11.06 13.77 11.60
C GLY A 160 9.83 12.89 11.35
N MET A 161 9.33 12.81 10.14
CA MET A 161 8.20 11.95 9.77
C MET A 161 8.66 10.54 9.43
N THR A 162 9.31 9.87 10.38
CA THR A 162 9.68 8.45 10.24
C THR A 162 8.64 7.59 10.93
N TYR A 163 8.15 6.57 10.26
CA TYR A 163 7.25 5.59 10.87
C TYR A 163 7.60 4.16 10.47
N LYS A 164 7.11 3.23 11.29
CA LYS A 164 7.01 1.81 10.99
C LYS A 164 5.58 1.38 11.24
N ALA A 165 4.97 0.71 10.27
CA ALA A 165 3.59 0.29 10.39
C ALA A 165 3.45 -1.21 10.10
N ILE A 166 2.60 -1.86 10.89
CA ILE A 166 2.15 -3.22 10.64
C ILE A 166 0.69 -3.18 10.17
N ARG A 167 0.43 -3.79 9.03
CA ARG A 167 -0.92 -3.96 8.49
C ARG A 167 -1.24 -5.45 8.44
N THR A 168 -2.30 -5.85 9.15
CA THR A 168 -2.88 -7.20 9.13
C THR A 168 -4.16 -7.20 8.29
N ASP A 169 -4.85 -8.34 8.15
CA ASP A 169 -6.13 -8.40 7.45
C ASP A 169 -7.17 -7.43 8.03
N ARG A 170 -7.12 -7.16 9.34
CA ARG A 170 -8.11 -6.33 10.02
C ARG A 170 -7.55 -5.08 10.67
N TYR A 171 -6.37 -5.14 11.26
CA TYR A 171 -5.84 -4.03 12.06
C TYR A 171 -4.61 -3.42 11.42
N LYS A 172 -4.43 -2.13 11.63
CA LYS A 172 -3.21 -1.41 11.32
C LYS A 172 -2.72 -0.68 12.58
N LEU A 173 -1.43 -0.82 12.87
CA LEU A 173 -0.72 -0.02 13.86
C LEU A 173 0.36 0.79 13.15
N ILE A 174 0.41 2.09 13.40
CA ILE A 174 1.45 3.01 12.92
C ILE A 174 2.25 3.46 14.14
N HIS A 175 3.52 3.16 14.16
CA HIS A 175 4.47 3.60 15.18
C HIS A 175 5.33 4.73 14.64
N TRP A 176 5.20 5.91 15.24
CA TRP A 176 5.97 7.09 14.86
C TRP A 176 7.31 7.11 15.60
N VAL A 177 8.39 6.96 14.83
CA VAL A 177 9.76 6.92 15.35
C VAL A 177 10.24 8.34 15.66
N ASN A 178 10.85 8.53 16.85
CA ASN A 178 11.45 9.80 17.28
C ASN A 178 10.49 10.99 17.34
N ARG A 179 9.19 10.75 17.50
CA ARG A 179 8.18 11.79 17.72
C ARG A 179 7.50 11.62 19.09
N GLY A 180 7.60 12.66 19.92
CA GLY A 180 7.05 12.63 21.27
C GLY A 180 7.75 11.60 22.18
N ARG A 181 7.07 11.15 23.24
CA ARG A 181 7.48 9.98 24.01
C ARG A 181 7.20 8.72 23.20
N ASP A 182 7.98 7.67 23.39
CA ASP A 182 7.83 6.41 22.66
C ASP A 182 6.37 5.89 22.74
N GLY A 183 5.74 5.75 21.57
CA GLY A 183 4.35 5.31 21.41
C GLY A 183 3.26 6.37 21.72
N GLU A 184 3.60 7.60 22.12
CA GLU A 184 2.60 8.62 22.47
C GLU A 184 1.75 9.05 21.26
N LEU A 185 2.35 9.10 20.08
CA LEU A 185 1.72 9.50 18.84
C LEU A 185 1.30 8.32 17.96
N ASP A 186 1.43 7.09 18.46
CA ASP A 186 1.05 5.91 17.71
C ASP A 186 -0.43 5.91 17.33
N GLU A 187 -0.74 5.19 16.29
CA GLU A 187 -2.10 5.09 15.78
C GLU A 187 -2.50 3.62 15.62
N LEU A 188 -3.75 3.30 15.95
CA LEU A 188 -4.33 1.97 15.81
C LEU A 188 -5.69 2.08 15.14
N TYR A 189 -5.92 1.30 14.08
CA TYR A 189 -7.16 1.29 13.32
C TYR A 189 -7.72 -0.13 13.15
N ASP A 190 -9.05 -0.26 13.21
CA ASP A 190 -9.80 -1.48 12.87
C ASP A 190 -10.36 -1.31 11.45
N LEU A 191 -9.62 -1.75 10.44
CA LEU A 191 -9.93 -1.55 9.02
C LEU A 191 -11.23 -2.26 8.57
N GLU A 192 -11.74 -3.21 9.35
CA GLU A 192 -13.04 -3.85 9.08
C GLU A 192 -14.20 -2.93 9.45
N LYS A 193 -14.07 -2.17 10.54
CA LYS A 193 -15.10 -1.26 11.06
C LYS A 193 -14.91 0.18 10.63
N ASP A 194 -13.69 0.56 10.36
CA ASP A 194 -13.25 1.90 10.00
C ASP A 194 -12.24 1.81 8.84
N PRO A 195 -12.70 1.49 7.62
CA PRO A 195 -11.84 1.34 6.45
C PRO A 195 -11.19 2.65 6.00
N PHE A 196 -11.66 3.79 6.50
CA PHE A 196 -11.13 5.12 6.22
C PHE A 196 -10.23 5.67 7.33
N GLU A 197 -9.91 4.87 8.34
CA GLU A 197 -8.97 5.20 9.42
C GLU A 197 -9.25 6.56 10.11
N LEU A 198 -10.53 6.85 10.37
CA LEU A 198 -10.97 8.11 10.97
C LEU A 198 -10.96 8.09 12.50
N LYS A 199 -10.92 6.90 13.10
CA LYS A 199 -11.00 6.72 14.56
C LYS A 199 -9.76 6.02 15.09
N ASN A 200 -8.81 6.80 15.62
CA ASN A 200 -7.63 6.25 16.28
C ASN A 200 -8.01 5.55 17.60
N LEU A 201 -7.72 4.24 17.68
CA LEU A 201 -8.03 3.36 18.82
C LEU A 201 -6.84 3.18 19.78
N ILE A 202 -5.73 3.87 19.57
CA ILE A 202 -4.49 3.66 20.35
C ILE A 202 -4.69 3.80 21.85
N ARG A 203 -5.57 4.70 22.29
CA ARG A 203 -5.91 4.93 23.70
C ARG A 203 -7.12 4.12 24.19
N SER A 204 -7.69 3.28 23.34
CA SER A 204 -8.87 2.49 23.67
C SER A 204 -8.51 1.33 24.59
N LYS A 205 -9.04 1.33 25.83
CA LYS A 205 -8.83 0.25 26.81
C LYS A 205 -9.24 -1.14 26.28
N PRO A 206 -10.40 -1.31 25.61
CA PRO A 206 -10.78 -2.60 25.03
C PRO A 206 -9.82 -3.13 23.96
N HIS A 207 -9.05 -2.24 23.29
CA HIS A 207 -8.10 -2.60 22.24
C HIS A 207 -6.66 -2.76 22.75
N ALA A 208 -6.42 -2.62 24.06
CA ALA A 208 -5.07 -2.78 24.62
C ALA A 208 -4.41 -4.12 24.26
N PRO A 209 -5.08 -5.28 24.35
CA PRO A 209 -4.45 -6.57 24.02
C PRO A 209 -4.00 -6.65 22.56
N ILE A 210 -4.82 -6.12 21.62
CA ILE A 210 -4.45 -6.11 20.18
C ILE A 210 -3.32 -5.13 19.90
N ARG A 211 -3.33 -3.94 20.53
CA ARG A 211 -2.25 -2.96 20.45
C ARG A 211 -0.92 -3.58 20.87
N GLU A 212 -0.85 -4.21 22.04
CA GLU A 212 0.36 -4.85 22.57
C GLU A 212 0.84 -6.00 21.65
N LYS A 213 -0.10 -6.79 21.14
CA LYS A 213 0.23 -7.84 20.17
C LYS A 213 0.86 -7.24 18.91
N LEU A 214 0.26 -6.20 18.34
CA LEU A 214 0.75 -5.60 17.10
C LEU A 214 2.10 -4.90 17.28
N HIS A 215 2.38 -4.30 18.44
CA HIS A 215 3.72 -3.79 18.74
C HIS A 215 4.77 -4.89 18.79
N ARG A 216 4.47 -6.05 19.40
CA ARG A 216 5.38 -7.20 19.38
C ARG A 216 5.59 -7.73 17.96
N ASP A 217 4.50 -7.92 17.21
CA ASP A 217 4.56 -8.42 15.84
C ASP A 217 5.32 -7.44 14.92
N LEU A 218 5.15 -6.13 15.09
CA LEU A 218 5.89 -5.11 14.36
C LEU A 218 7.40 -5.22 14.61
N LYS A 219 7.82 -5.39 15.86
CA LYS A 219 9.24 -5.58 16.21
C LYS A 219 9.83 -6.81 15.51
N LEU A 220 9.07 -7.91 15.45
CA LEU A 220 9.49 -9.13 14.76
C LEU A 220 9.61 -8.91 13.25
N LEU A 221 8.63 -8.24 12.61
CA LEU A 221 8.69 -7.94 11.19
C LEU A 221 9.88 -7.03 10.84
N VAL A 222 10.17 -6.05 11.70
CA VAL A 222 11.34 -5.17 11.51
C VAL A 222 12.64 -5.96 11.63
N ALA A 223 12.76 -6.85 12.61
CA ALA A 223 13.94 -7.71 12.77
C ALA A 223 14.12 -8.64 11.55
N GLU A 224 13.04 -9.27 11.07
CA GLU A 224 13.05 -10.09 9.85
C GLU A 224 13.53 -9.29 8.63
N ALA A 225 13.06 -8.04 8.49
CA ALA A 225 13.39 -7.19 7.36
C ALA A 225 14.87 -6.77 7.31
N VAL A 226 15.54 -6.66 8.47
CA VAL A 226 16.98 -6.31 8.56
C VAL A 226 17.89 -7.54 8.72
N GLY A 227 17.33 -8.75 8.69
CA GLY A 227 18.08 -10.00 8.74
C GLY A 227 18.61 -10.35 10.14
N LEU A 228 17.92 -9.90 11.21
CA LEU A 228 18.21 -10.20 12.60
C LEU A 228 17.33 -11.33 13.15
#